data_d837c5fad9d21ccfb404a85032669e23
#
_entry.id   d837c5fad9d21ccfb404a85032669e23
#
_cell.length_a   1.000
_cell.length_b   1.000
_cell.length_c   1.000
_cell.angle_alpha   90.00
_cell.angle_beta   90.00
_cell.angle_gamma   90.00
#
_symmetry.space_group_name_H-M   'P 1'
#
loop_
_entity.id
_entity.type
_entity.pdbx_description
1 polymer ?
#
loop_
_entity_poly.entity_id
_entity_poly.type
_entity_poly.pdbx_seq_one_letter_code
_entity_poly.pdbx_strand_id
1 'polypeptide(L)'
;GSEMCIRDRDEKHNVTEINAEDLKQVLTFSNEVMSSDYGLEDDFAYNFLPGSYENGKESLFAIQHSTDDGTLYGRLNFSDALNVPMKFSGSCDFQKPSQNLVNAYKTVNGLPEFSDYNKADYNANTDKVDPRLYHTVALPGVPYKYDKKNIFDESWTRNKAVYGLYSSLKENVALNDPSSVLIDPFRANTKNKIVIRYADVVLMRAEALIELDREKEALPLINEIRERAKKSTGLIDYAENVDIALYVDNVNCNWTKPYAREALRWERRLELAMESQRFFDLVRWGIADSVINTFYKEEAPKRTYYEDAHFEKNRAEYVPIPVSYTHLRAH
;
A
#
# COMPACT_ATOMS: atom_id res chain seq x y z
N GLY A 1 2.37 18.33 -11.87
CA GLY A 1 3.65 17.82 -12.30
C GLY A 1 3.93 16.43 -11.75
N SER A 2 4.64 15.62 -12.49
CA SER A 2 5.03 14.29 -12.04
C SER A 2 5.98 14.43 -10.84
N GLU A 3 5.77 13.69 -9.76
CA GLU A 3 6.70 13.60 -8.61
C GLU A 3 8.14 13.23 -9.03
N MET A 4 8.30 12.65 -10.21
CA MET A 4 9.61 12.36 -10.80
C MET A 4 10.41 13.64 -11.13
N CYS A 5 9.75 14.77 -11.37
CA CYS A 5 10.40 16.05 -11.67
C CYS A 5 10.94 16.76 -10.41
N ILE A 6 10.48 16.38 -9.20
CA ILE A 6 10.96 16.97 -7.93
C ILE A 6 12.43 16.61 -7.66
N ARG A 7 12.90 15.51 -8.24
CA ARG A 7 14.26 14.99 -8.02
C ARG A 7 14.99 14.88 -9.35
N ASP A 8 15.91 15.80 -9.57
CA ASP A 8 16.78 15.76 -10.74
C ASP A 8 17.73 14.57 -10.68
N ARG A 9 18.06 14.03 -11.85
CA ARG A 9 18.83 12.82 -12.00
C ARG A 9 19.95 12.99 -13.03
N ASP A 10 21.07 12.33 -12.77
CA ASP A 10 22.14 12.18 -13.76
C ASP A 10 21.80 11.12 -14.83
N GLU A 11 22.69 10.94 -15.80
CA GLU A 11 22.54 9.94 -16.87
C GLU A 11 22.50 8.48 -16.35
N LYS A 12 22.90 8.25 -15.11
CA LYS A 12 22.84 6.97 -14.41
C LYS A 12 21.62 6.87 -13.47
N HIS A 13 20.67 7.78 -13.62
CA HIS A 13 19.45 7.87 -12.81
C HIS A 13 19.67 8.00 -11.29
N ASN A 14 20.87 8.45 -10.87
CA ASN A 14 21.05 8.84 -9.47
C ASN A 14 20.35 10.17 -9.23
N VAL A 15 19.70 10.29 -8.09
CA VAL A 15 19.13 11.57 -7.64
C VAL A 15 20.28 12.51 -7.30
N THR A 16 20.42 13.61 -8.03
CA THR A 16 21.48 14.59 -7.86
C THR A 16 21.02 15.83 -7.12
N GLU A 17 19.76 16.22 -7.29
CA GLU A 17 19.16 17.37 -6.66
C GLU A 17 17.69 17.12 -6.31
N ILE A 18 17.21 17.73 -5.24
CA ILE A 18 15.80 17.82 -4.88
C ILE A 18 15.36 19.25 -5.15
N ASN A 19 14.47 19.43 -6.12
CA ASN A 19 14.04 20.75 -6.56
C ASN A 19 13.16 21.42 -5.48
N ALA A 20 13.69 22.45 -4.84
CA ALA A 20 12.99 23.16 -3.77
C ALA A 20 11.76 23.92 -4.26
N GLU A 21 11.73 24.37 -5.52
CA GLU A 21 10.59 25.12 -6.07
C GLU A 21 9.40 24.19 -6.33
N ASP A 22 9.68 23.00 -6.87
CA ASP A 22 8.65 21.97 -7.04
C ASP A 22 8.10 21.48 -5.69
N LEU A 23 8.95 21.36 -4.66
CA LEU A 23 8.48 21.04 -3.30
C LEU A 23 7.55 22.11 -2.74
N LYS A 24 7.80 23.40 -3.00
CA LYS A 24 6.88 24.49 -2.61
C LYS A 24 5.54 24.40 -3.36
N GLN A 25 5.56 23.98 -4.63
CA GLN A 25 4.31 23.73 -5.36
C GLN A 25 3.51 22.57 -4.74
N VAL A 26 4.20 21.49 -4.30
CA VAL A 26 3.53 20.41 -3.55
C VAL A 26 2.86 20.95 -2.29
N LEU A 27 3.52 21.85 -1.54
CA LEU A 27 2.91 22.50 -0.38
C LEU A 27 1.68 23.33 -0.75
N THR A 28 1.72 24.03 -1.87
CA THR A 28 0.60 24.84 -2.35
C THR A 28 -0.60 23.98 -2.70
N PHE A 29 -0.43 22.99 -3.58
CA PHE A 29 -1.52 22.10 -4.02
C PHE A 29 -2.06 21.22 -2.89
N SER A 30 -1.18 20.70 -2.04
CA SER A 30 -1.64 19.93 -0.88
C SER A 30 -2.43 20.80 0.10
N ASN A 31 -2.08 22.08 0.25
CA ASN A 31 -2.86 23.01 1.08
C ASN A 31 -4.25 23.25 0.52
N GLU A 32 -4.41 23.36 -0.80
CA GLU A 32 -5.72 23.50 -1.44
C GLU A 32 -6.61 22.28 -1.12
N VAL A 33 -6.07 21.06 -1.25
CA VAL A 33 -6.80 19.84 -0.91
C VAL A 33 -7.12 19.77 0.58
N MET A 34 -6.16 20.08 1.45
CA MET A 34 -6.34 20.00 2.90
C MET A 34 -7.25 21.12 3.46
N SER A 35 -7.52 22.17 2.68
CA SER A 35 -8.45 23.25 3.02
C SER A 35 -9.86 23.02 2.45
N SER A 36 -10.08 21.91 1.74
CA SER A 36 -11.38 21.53 1.17
C SER A 36 -12.15 20.60 2.11
N ASP A 37 -13.26 20.06 1.64
CA ASP A 37 -14.08 19.10 2.39
C ASP A 37 -13.51 17.67 2.43
N TYR A 38 -12.37 17.43 1.80
CA TYR A 38 -11.69 16.13 1.88
C TYR A 38 -11.01 15.93 3.25
N GLY A 39 -10.89 14.68 3.67
CA GLY A 39 -10.27 14.34 4.96
C GLY A 39 -10.06 12.84 5.08
N LEU A 40 -9.38 12.41 6.15
CA LEU A 40 -9.24 10.98 6.45
C LEU A 40 -10.59 10.36 6.81
N GLU A 41 -10.84 9.13 6.37
CA GLU A 41 -11.94 8.32 6.89
C GLU A 41 -11.74 8.04 8.38
N ASP A 42 -12.83 7.85 9.11
CA ASP A 42 -12.79 7.60 10.55
C ASP A 42 -12.16 6.26 10.89
N ASP A 43 -12.30 5.28 9.99
CA ASP A 43 -11.63 3.97 10.05
C ASP A 43 -10.92 3.70 8.73
N PHE A 44 -9.69 3.19 8.81
CA PHE A 44 -8.86 2.85 7.65
C PHE A 44 -9.57 1.91 6.66
N ALA A 45 -10.35 0.97 7.19
CA ALA A 45 -11.06 -0.03 6.40
C ALA A 45 -12.08 0.57 5.44
N TYR A 46 -12.67 1.71 5.77
CA TYR A 46 -13.74 2.33 4.99
C TYR A 46 -13.30 2.69 3.57
N ASN A 47 -12.02 2.97 3.36
CA ASN A 47 -11.44 3.16 2.03
C ASN A 47 -11.53 1.92 1.12
N PHE A 48 -11.72 0.72 1.69
CA PHE A 48 -11.61 -0.56 0.98
C PHE A 48 -12.87 -1.42 1.08
N LEU A 49 -13.96 -0.84 1.56
CA LEU A 49 -15.26 -1.48 1.61
C LEU A 49 -16.16 -0.98 0.46
N PRO A 50 -17.00 -1.85 -0.12
CA PRO A 50 -17.94 -1.48 -1.18
C PRO A 50 -19.20 -0.79 -0.66
N GLY A 51 -20.04 -0.33 -1.58
CA GLY A 51 -21.38 0.18 -1.31
C GLY A 51 -21.39 1.55 -0.65
N SER A 52 -21.98 1.70 0.52
CA SER A 52 -22.11 2.99 1.19
C SER A 52 -20.80 3.64 1.64
N TYR A 53 -19.71 2.91 1.61
CA TYR A 53 -18.37 3.43 1.94
C TYR A 53 -17.65 4.05 0.74
N GLU A 54 -18.17 3.82 -0.48
CA GLU A 54 -17.53 4.32 -1.69
C GLU A 54 -17.73 5.83 -1.87
N ASN A 55 -16.76 6.47 -2.51
CA ASN A 55 -16.73 7.93 -2.71
C ASN A 55 -16.80 8.73 -1.38
N GLY A 56 -16.25 8.17 -0.32
CA GLY A 56 -16.14 8.85 0.96
C GLY A 56 -15.18 10.04 0.94
N LYS A 57 -15.07 10.72 2.07
CA LYS A 57 -14.30 11.97 2.21
C LYS A 57 -12.80 11.85 1.95
N GLU A 58 -12.23 10.64 1.96
CA GLU A 58 -10.83 10.38 1.67
C GLU A 58 -10.56 10.11 0.18
N SER A 59 -11.59 9.77 -0.62
CA SER A 59 -11.45 9.44 -2.04
C SER A 59 -11.36 10.69 -2.91
N LEU A 60 -10.15 11.09 -3.32
CA LEU A 60 -9.95 12.24 -4.21
C LEU A 60 -10.19 11.87 -5.68
N PHE A 61 -9.68 10.71 -6.09
CA PHE A 61 -9.86 10.21 -7.44
C PHE A 61 -10.03 8.70 -7.41
N ALA A 62 -11.15 8.22 -7.96
CA ALA A 62 -11.46 6.79 -8.06
C ALA A 62 -12.03 6.45 -9.43
N ILE A 63 -11.63 5.28 -9.94
CA ILE A 63 -12.27 4.67 -11.11
C ILE A 63 -13.58 4.06 -10.63
N GLN A 64 -14.69 4.54 -11.19
CA GLN A 64 -16.02 4.08 -10.83
C GLN A 64 -16.35 2.78 -11.54
N HIS A 65 -16.82 1.80 -10.77
CA HIS A 65 -17.25 0.50 -11.27
C HIS A 65 -18.75 0.28 -11.03
N SER A 66 -19.39 -0.52 -11.86
CA SER A 66 -20.83 -0.79 -11.77
C SER A 66 -21.20 -2.09 -12.44
N THR A 67 -22.42 -2.59 -12.15
CA THR A 67 -23.13 -3.61 -12.91
C THR A 67 -24.26 -2.96 -13.72
N ASP A 68 -24.88 -3.74 -14.60
CA ASP A 68 -26.15 -3.40 -15.27
C ASP A 68 -26.13 -2.10 -16.10
N ASP A 69 -25.00 -1.80 -16.73
CA ASP A 69 -24.84 -0.64 -17.61
C ASP A 69 -25.28 -0.91 -19.08
N GLY A 70 -25.94 -2.05 -19.32
CA GLY A 70 -26.42 -2.50 -20.62
C GLY A 70 -25.35 -3.22 -21.46
N THR A 71 -24.16 -3.46 -20.94
CA THR A 71 -23.12 -4.28 -21.57
C THR A 71 -23.03 -5.67 -20.96
N LEU A 72 -22.40 -6.62 -21.66
CA LEU A 72 -22.28 -8.02 -21.20
C LEU A 72 -21.53 -8.13 -19.85
N TYR A 73 -20.53 -7.27 -19.67
CA TYR A 73 -19.64 -7.33 -18.50
C TYR A 73 -19.86 -6.18 -17.51
N GLY A 74 -20.72 -5.23 -17.84
CA GLY A 74 -20.82 -4.00 -17.07
C GLY A 74 -19.48 -3.25 -17.04
N ARG A 75 -19.36 -2.34 -16.09
CA ARG A 75 -18.10 -1.68 -15.74
C ARG A 75 -17.45 -2.33 -14.53
N LEU A 76 -17.26 -3.65 -14.59
CA LEU A 76 -16.68 -4.42 -13.50
C LEU A 76 -15.21 -4.14 -13.31
N ASN A 77 -14.77 -4.22 -12.07
CA ASN A 77 -13.36 -4.15 -11.71
C ASN A 77 -12.66 -5.50 -11.98
N PHE A 78 -12.23 -5.69 -13.21
CA PHE A 78 -11.46 -6.87 -13.60
C PHE A 78 -10.00 -6.82 -13.14
N SER A 79 -9.45 -5.65 -12.83
CA SER A 79 -8.07 -5.55 -12.33
C SER A 79 -7.90 -6.29 -11.01
N ASP A 80 -8.92 -6.24 -10.16
CA ASP A 80 -8.90 -6.91 -8.86
C ASP A 80 -9.24 -8.41 -8.96
N ALA A 81 -9.78 -8.90 -10.09
CA ALA A 81 -10.06 -10.32 -10.32
C ALA A 81 -8.82 -11.22 -10.18
N LEU A 82 -7.64 -10.69 -10.52
CA LEU A 82 -6.37 -11.40 -10.37
C LEU A 82 -5.98 -11.65 -8.92
N ASN A 83 -6.49 -10.87 -7.97
CA ASN A 83 -6.12 -10.91 -6.55
C ASN A 83 -7.04 -11.83 -5.72
N VAL A 84 -8.12 -12.34 -6.31
CA VAL A 84 -9.13 -13.11 -5.60
C VAL A 84 -8.53 -14.44 -5.11
N PRO A 85 -8.67 -14.79 -3.79
CA PRO A 85 -8.14 -16.03 -3.24
C PRO A 85 -8.78 -17.28 -3.85
N MET A 86 -8.07 -18.40 -3.87
CA MET A 86 -8.50 -19.68 -4.49
C MET A 86 -9.75 -20.29 -3.86
N LYS A 87 -10.19 -19.83 -2.69
CA LYS A 87 -11.45 -20.22 -2.06
C LYS A 87 -12.65 -19.85 -2.91
N PHE A 88 -12.55 -18.78 -3.69
CA PHE A 88 -13.60 -18.35 -4.59
C PHE A 88 -13.53 -19.08 -5.93
N SER A 89 -14.69 -19.38 -6.53
CA SER A 89 -14.74 -19.79 -7.93
C SER A 89 -14.31 -18.65 -8.84
N GLY A 90 -13.53 -18.94 -9.87
CA GLY A 90 -13.03 -17.95 -10.83
C GLY A 90 -11.88 -17.08 -10.31
N SER A 91 -11.08 -17.62 -9.41
CA SER A 91 -9.96 -16.92 -8.77
C SER A 91 -8.61 -17.17 -9.41
N CYS A 92 -7.66 -16.25 -9.20
CA CYS A 92 -6.28 -16.36 -9.66
C CYS A 92 -5.25 -16.32 -8.54
N ASP A 93 -5.52 -15.62 -7.43
CA ASP A 93 -4.68 -15.45 -6.24
C ASP A 93 -3.26 -14.93 -6.56
N PHE A 94 -3.18 -13.93 -7.41
CA PHE A 94 -1.96 -13.19 -7.71
C PHE A 94 -1.83 -11.92 -6.85
N GLN A 95 -0.74 -11.15 -7.06
CA GLN A 95 -0.43 -9.90 -6.36
C GLN A 95 -0.45 -10.07 -4.83
N LYS A 96 0.24 -11.09 -4.35
CA LYS A 96 0.21 -11.49 -2.95
C LYS A 96 1.12 -10.63 -2.08
N PRO A 97 0.67 -10.26 -0.86
CA PRO A 97 1.55 -9.66 0.14
C PRO A 97 2.74 -10.56 0.45
N SER A 98 3.92 -9.98 0.65
CA SER A 98 5.12 -10.71 1.01
C SER A 98 5.24 -10.91 2.53
N GLN A 99 6.03 -11.88 2.96
CA GLN A 99 6.43 -12.01 4.37
C GLN A 99 7.14 -10.74 4.84
N ASN A 100 7.98 -10.16 3.98
CA ASN A 100 8.67 -8.90 4.24
C ASN A 100 7.70 -7.74 4.52
N LEU A 101 6.55 -7.68 3.82
CA LEU A 101 5.50 -6.71 4.11
C LEU A 101 4.83 -6.98 5.46
N VAL A 102 4.49 -8.23 5.76
CA VAL A 102 3.88 -8.60 7.04
C VAL A 102 4.82 -8.24 8.19
N ASN A 103 6.10 -8.56 8.06
CA ASN A 103 7.12 -8.22 9.05
C ASN A 103 7.26 -6.70 9.24
N ALA A 104 7.03 -5.89 8.20
CA ALA A 104 7.12 -4.44 8.28
C ALA A 104 6.05 -3.80 9.18
N TYR A 105 4.95 -4.49 9.43
CA TYR A 105 3.91 -4.03 10.35
C TYR A 105 4.24 -4.31 11.82
N LYS A 106 5.29 -5.07 12.13
CA LYS A 106 5.70 -5.29 13.53
C LYS A 106 6.08 -3.97 14.20
N THR A 107 5.78 -3.89 15.50
CA THR A 107 6.08 -2.72 16.31
C THR A 107 6.75 -3.11 17.61
N VAL A 108 7.62 -2.22 18.10
CA VAL A 108 8.18 -2.28 19.46
C VAL A 108 7.81 -0.98 20.15
N ASN A 109 7.11 -1.09 21.28
CA ASN A 109 6.52 0.07 21.97
C ASN A 109 5.68 0.95 21.03
N GLY A 110 4.94 0.31 20.12
CA GLY A 110 4.08 0.97 19.14
C GLY A 110 4.78 1.66 17.98
N LEU A 111 6.10 1.63 17.87
CA LEU A 111 6.85 2.20 16.76
C LEU A 111 7.42 1.11 15.85
N PRO A 112 7.57 1.37 14.53
CA PRO A 112 8.17 0.41 13.61
C PRO A 112 9.67 0.26 13.85
N GLU A 113 10.19 -0.95 13.61
CA GLU A 113 11.62 -1.25 13.64
C GLU A 113 12.21 -1.12 12.25
N PHE A 114 12.66 0.06 11.86
CA PHE A 114 13.09 0.36 10.48
C PHE A 114 14.14 -0.60 9.92
N SER A 115 15.14 -0.98 10.70
CA SER A 115 16.24 -1.84 10.26
C SER A 115 16.09 -3.31 10.66
N ASP A 116 15.37 -3.59 11.73
CA ASP A 116 15.35 -4.91 12.36
C ASP A 116 14.05 -5.70 12.10
N TYR A 117 13.07 -5.07 11.48
CA TYR A 117 11.74 -5.61 11.24
C TYR A 117 11.72 -7.01 10.58
N ASN A 118 12.70 -7.31 9.72
CA ASN A 118 12.74 -8.55 8.93
C ASN A 118 13.73 -9.61 9.45
N LYS A 119 14.31 -9.41 10.65
CA LYS A 119 15.22 -10.39 11.28
C LYS A 119 14.53 -11.70 11.65
N ALA A 120 13.24 -11.65 11.97
CA ALA A 120 12.40 -12.81 12.25
C ALA A 120 11.03 -12.61 11.62
N ASP A 121 10.41 -13.72 11.18
CA ASP A 121 9.06 -13.69 10.66
C ASP A 121 8.04 -13.41 11.75
N TYR A 122 6.99 -12.68 11.39
CA TYR A 122 5.89 -12.33 12.28
C TYR A 122 5.27 -13.56 12.94
N ASN A 123 5.11 -13.47 14.25
CA ASN A 123 4.44 -14.46 15.08
C ASN A 123 3.31 -13.78 15.88
N ALA A 124 2.07 -14.15 15.59
CA ALA A 124 0.88 -13.54 16.20
C ALA A 124 0.82 -13.69 17.74
N ASN A 125 1.51 -14.69 18.31
CA ASN A 125 1.51 -14.93 19.75
C ASN A 125 2.49 -14.05 20.54
N THR A 126 3.52 -13.51 19.87
CA THR A 126 4.62 -12.79 20.54
C THR A 126 4.77 -11.36 20.05
N ASP A 127 4.45 -11.10 18.80
CA ASP A 127 4.74 -9.81 18.19
C ASP A 127 3.55 -8.86 18.29
N LYS A 128 3.84 -7.61 18.53
CA LYS A 128 2.88 -6.52 18.38
C LYS A 128 2.95 -5.94 16.99
N VAL A 129 1.81 -5.46 16.47
CA VAL A 129 1.69 -4.96 15.12
C VAL A 129 0.85 -3.70 15.01
N ASP A 130 1.11 -2.93 13.97
CA ASP A 130 0.24 -1.86 13.51
C ASP A 130 -1.10 -2.44 13.05
N PRO A 131 -2.25 -1.90 13.48
CA PRO A 131 -3.58 -2.45 13.14
C PRO A 131 -3.85 -2.52 11.63
N ARG A 132 -3.19 -1.70 10.82
CA ARG A 132 -3.33 -1.74 9.35
C ARG A 132 -2.91 -3.07 8.73
N LEU A 133 -2.13 -3.91 9.44
CA LEU A 133 -1.84 -5.28 9.00
C LEU A 133 -3.13 -6.05 8.73
N TYR A 134 -4.07 -6.02 9.68
CA TYR A 134 -5.34 -6.75 9.62
C TYR A 134 -6.34 -6.20 8.59
N HIS A 135 -6.11 -4.97 8.12
CA HIS A 135 -6.88 -4.36 7.03
C HIS A 135 -6.27 -4.60 5.65
N THR A 136 -4.98 -4.94 5.60
CA THR A 136 -4.22 -5.04 4.35
C THR A 136 -3.99 -6.49 3.92
N VAL A 137 -3.76 -7.39 4.88
CA VAL A 137 -3.29 -8.75 4.63
C VAL A 137 -4.23 -9.78 5.24
N ALA A 138 -4.68 -10.72 4.44
CA ALA A 138 -5.35 -11.93 4.94
C ALA A 138 -4.32 -12.85 5.59
N LEU A 139 -4.44 -13.05 6.89
CA LEU A 139 -3.56 -13.86 7.72
C LEU A 139 -4.25 -15.19 8.06
N PRO A 140 -3.53 -16.33 8.07
CA PRO A 140 -4.09 -17.60 8.52
C PRO A 140 -4.66 -17.53 9.94
N GLY A 141 -5.85 -18.11 10.12
CA GLY A 141 -6.56 -18.10 11.40
C GLY A 141 -7.34 -16.81 11.69
N VAL A 142 -7.34 -15.84 10.78
CA VAL A 142 -7.99 -14.53 10.94
C VAL A 142 -9.24 -14.42 10.05
N PRO A 143 -10.30 -13.74 10.52
CA PRO A 143 -11.49 -13.46 9.70
C PRO A 143 -11.14 -12.75 8.38
N TYR A 144 -11.60 -13.31 7.25
CA TYR A 144 -11.41 -12.71 5.94
C TYR A 144 -12.40 -11.57 5.72
N LYS A 145 -11.88 -10.37 5.40
CA LYS A 145 -12.72 -9.16 5.21
C LYS A 145 -13.73 -8.97 6.35
N TYR A 146 -13.24 -9.17 7.59
CA TYR A 146 -13.98 -8.96 8.86
C TYR A 146 -15.13 -9.96 9.10
N ASP A 147 -15.36 -10.93 8.21
CA ASP A 147 -16.39 -11.95 8.37
C ASP A 147 -15.90 -13.10 9.27
N LYS A 148 -16.33 -13.12 10.52
CA LYS A 148 -15.98 -14.12 11.54
C LYS A 148 -16.44 -15.56 11.17
N LYS A 149 -17.29 -15.72 10.15
CA LYS A 149 -17.71 -17.04 9.65
C LYS A 149 -16.74 -17.59 8.61
N ASN A 150 -15.93 -16.75 8.02
CA ASN A 150 -14.99 -17.08 6.97
C ASN A 150 -13.55 -16.81 7.44
N ILE A 151 -12.92 -17.82 8.01
CA ILE A 151 -11.55 -17.75 8.50
C ILE A 151 -10.59 -18.10 7.36
N PHE A 152 -9.65 -17.20 7.10
CA PHE A 152 -8.64 -17.45 6.08
C PHE A 152 -7.67 -18.55 6.54
N ASP A 153 -7.31 -19.45 5.65
CA ASP A 153 -6.35 -20.50 5.88
C ASP A 153 -5.48 -20.79 4.64
N GLU A 154 -4.46 -21.63 4.80
CA GLU A 154 -3.50 -21.96 3.74
C GLU A 154 -4.15 -22.53 2.47
N SER A 155 -5.29 -23.22 2.57
CA SER A 155 -5.97 -23.83 1.42
C SER A 155 -6.59 -22.79 0.48
N TRP A 156 -6.68 -21.52 0.93
CA TRP A 156 -7.14 -20.41 0.11
C TRP A 156 -6.07 -19.87 -0.83
N THR A 157 -4.82 -20.29 -0.65
CA THR A 157 -3.69 -19.80 -1.45
C THR A 157 -3.37 -20.73 -2.61
N ARG A 158 -3.01 -20.13 -3.74
CA ARG A 158 -2.45 -20.84 -4.88
C ARG A 158 -1.03 -21.24 -4.54
N ASN A 159 -0.60 -22.39 -4.52
CA ASN A 159 0.74 -22.90 -4.25
C ASN A 159 1.62 -21.96 -3.36
N LYS A 160 1.47 -22.12 -2.03
CA LYS A 160 2.15 -21.25 -1.05
C LYS A 160 3.69 -21.28 -1.14
N ALA A 161 4.29 -22.40 -1.59
CA ALA A 161 5.74 -22.50 -1.72
C ALA A 161 6.29 -21.61 -2.86
N VAL A 162 5.48 -21.42 -3.91
CA VAL A 162 5.87 -20.57 -5.05
C VAL A 162 5.47 -19.12 -4.81
N TYR A 163 4.21 -18.87 -4.42
CA TYR A 163 3.64 -17.52 -4.43
C TYR A 163 3.45 -16.91 -3.03
N GLY A 164 3.76 -17.67 -1.96
CA GLY A 164 3.59 -17.22 -0.57
C GLY A 164 2.21 -17.49 0.01
N LEU A 165 2.11 -17.26 1.33
CA LEU A 165 0.99 -17.69 2.17
C LEU A 165 -0.19 -16.73 2.18
N TYR A 166 0.07 -15.43 2.04
CA TYR A 166 -0.89 -14.36 2.31
C TYR A 166 -1.72 -14.00 1.08
N SER A 167 -2.90 -13.38 1.28
CA SER A 167 -3.68 -12.74 0.22
C SER A 167 -3.99 -11.29 0.59
N SER A 168 -4.21 -10.43 -0.42
CA SER A 168 -4.54 -9.02 -0.18
C SER A 168 -6.00 -8.86 0.24
N LEU A 169 -6.26 -7.92 1.16
CA LEU A 169 -7.62 -7.57 1.57
C LEU A 169 -8.14 -6.31 0.89
N LYS A 170 -7.28 -5.36 0.53
CA LYS A 170 -7.72 -4.04 0.06
C LYS A 170 -8.50 -4.10 -1.25
N GLU A 171 -8.04 -4.89 -2.21
CA GLU A 171 -8.69 -5.05 -3.50
C GLU A 171 -9.93 -5.93 -3.45
N ASN A 172 -9.96 -6.88 -2.51
CA ASN A 172 -11.00 -7.89 -2.45
C ASN A 172 -12.22 -7.44 -1.64
N VAL A 173 -13.34 -8.11 -1.87
CA VAL A 173 -14.58 -7.99 -1.11
C VAL A 173 -14.85 -9.28 -0.31
N ALA A 174 -15.79 -9.25 0.62
CA ALA A 174 -16.18 -10.44 1.38
C ALA A 174 -16.76 -11.54 0.47
N LEU A 175 -16.75 -12.79 0.96
CA LEU A 175 -17.11 -13.98 0.17
C LEU A 175 -18.52 -13.87 -0.46
N ASN A 176 -19.46 -13.35 0.30
CA ASN A 176 -20.87 -13.24 -0.10
C ASN A 176 -21.30 -11.78 -0.32
N ASP A 177 -20.34 -10.90 -0.62
CA ASP A 177 -20.65 -9.50 -0.86
C ASP A 177 -21.46 -9.35 -2.16
N PRO A 178 -22.54 -8.55 -2.17
CA PRO A 178 -23.34 -8.32 -3.38
C PRO A 178 -22.56 -7.69 -4.54
N SER A 179 -21.47 -6.98 -4.25
CA SER A 179 -20.60 -6.41 -5.27
C SER A 179 -19.73 -7.45 -5.99
N SER A 180 -19.65 -8.69 -5.47
CA SER A 180 -18.87 -9.78 -6.06
C SER A 180 -19.65 -10.45 -7.19
N VAL A 181 -19.11 -10.45 -8.40
CA VAL A 181 -19.74 -10.96 -9.62
C VAL A 181 -18.89 -12.06 -10.24
N LEU A 182 -19.46 -13.26 -10.43
CA LEU A 182 -18.82 -14.32 -11.20
C LEU A 182 -19.21 -14.17 -12.67
N ILE A 183 -18.22 -13.88 -13.51
CA ILE A 183 -18.34 -13.94 -14.97
C ILE A 183 -17.32 -14.96 -15.45
N ASP A 184 -17.80 -16.16 -15.75
CA ASP A 184 -16.97 -17.30 -16.11
C ASP A 184 -15.93 -16.93 -17.19
N PRO A 185 -14.64 -17.22 -16.99
CA PRO A 185 -14.05 -17.97 -15.85
C PRO A 185 -13.56 -17.08 -14.68
N PHE A 186 -13.85 -15.79 -14.65
CA PHE A 186 -13.30 -14.85 -13.68
C PHE A 186 -14.34 -14.38 -12.65
N ARG A 187 -13.86 -14.06 -11.45
CA ARG A 187 -14.63 -13.34 -10.45
C ARG A 187 -14.12 -11.91 -10.34
N ALA A 188 -14.99 -10.97 -10.68
CA ALA A 188 -14.75 -9.53 -10.54
C ALA A 188 -15.60 -8.95 -9.40
N ASN A 189 -15.53 -7.66 -9.19
CA ASN A 189 -16.39 -6.95 -8.25
C ASN A 189 -16.77 -5.57 -8.83
N THR A 190 -17.69 -4.88 -8.16
CA THR A 190 -18.12 -3.52 -8.52
C THR A 190 -17.56 -2.45 -7.61
N LYS A 191 -16.65 -2.82 -6.70
CA LYS A 191 -16.01 -1.87 -5.80
C LYS A 191 -15.14 -0.90 -6.60
N ASN A 192 -15.31 0.39 -6.34
CA ASN A 192 -14.51 1.45 -6.94
C ASN A 192 -13.03 1.30 -6.61
N LYS A 193 -12.17 1.61 -7.58
CA LYS A 193 -10.71 1.60 -7.40
C LYS A 193 -10.23 3.01 -7.08
N ILE A 194 -9.90 3.27 -5.84
CA ILE A 194 -9.29 4.53 -5.44
C ILE A 194 -7.87 4.58 -6.00
N VAL A 195 -7.54 5.64 -6.70
CA VAL A 195 -6.22 5.90 -7.29
C VAL A 195 -5.45 6.92 -6.46
N ILE A 196 -6.14 7.95 -5.97
CA ILE A 196 -5.57 8.99 -5.09
C ILE A 196 -6.52 9.19 -3.91
N ARG A 197 -5.97 9.14 -2.70
CA ARG A 197 -6.73 9.41 -1.47
C ARG A 197 -6.02 10.44 -0.59
N TYR A 198 -6.78 11.06 0.29
CA TYR A 198 -6.33 12.17 1.13
C TYR A 198 -5.07 11.83 1.95
N ALA A 199 -4.95 10.61 2.48
CA ALA A 199 -3.76 10.18 3.20
C ALA A 199 -2.47 10.29 2.37
N ASP A 200 -2.53 10.01 1.06
CA ASP A 200 -1.38 10.16 0.17
C ASP A 200 -0.98 11.63 0.04
N VAL A 201 -1.94 12.55 -0.09
CA VAL A 201 -1.69 14.00 -0.14
C VAL A 201 -1.06 14.50 1.17
N VAL A 202 -1.55 14.05 2.33
CA VAL A 202 -0.97 14.39 3.64
C VAL A 202 0.49 13.94 3.71
N LEU A 203 0.79 12.71 3.26
CA LEU A 203 2.15 12.17 3.27
C LEU A 203 3.06 12.82 2.21
N MET A 204 2.55 13.22 1.06
CA MET A 204 3.28 14.05 0.08
C MET A 204 3.66 15.40 0.67
N ARG A 205 2.73 16.05 1.38
CA ARG A 205 3.02 17.31 2.08
C ARG A 205 4.08 17.12 3.16
N ALA A 206 3.96 16.07 3.97
CA ALA A 206 4.96 15.76 5.00
C ALA A 206 6.35 15.54 4.38
N GLU A 207 6.45 14.86 3.24
CA GLU A 207 7.70 14.68 2.52
C GLU A 207 8.29 16.01 2.07
N ALA A 208 7.48 16.87 1.44
CA ALA A 208 7.94 18.18 0.98
C ALA A 208 8.46 19.05 2.14
N LEU A 209 7.80 19.02 3.29
CA LEU A 209 8.26 19.72 4.49
C LEU A 209 9.61 19.18 5.00
N ILE A 210 9.77 17.87 5.06
CA ILE A 210 11.03 17.23 5.50
C ILE A 210 12.18 17.61 4.57
N GLU A 211 11.95 17.56 3.26
CA GLU A 211 13.01 17.89 2.29
C GLU A 211 13.38 19.37 2.30
N LEU A 212 12.46 20.25 2.67
CA LEU A 212 12.68 21.70 2.85
C LEU A 212 13.23 22.08 4.26
N ASP A 213 13.78 21.14 5.03
CA ASP A 213 14.31 21.36 6.39
C ASP A 213 13.25 21.89 7.39
N ARG A 214 11.99 21.46 7.20
CA ARG A 214 10.84 21.78 8.04
C ARG A 214 10.24 20.52 8.66
N GLU A 215 11.07 19.57 9.05
CA GLU A 215 10.65 18.25 9.56
C GLU A 215 9.75 18.33 10.80
N LYS A 216 9.89 19.38 11.61
CA LYS A 216 9.01 19.58 12.78
C LYS A 216 7.56 19.84 12.39
N GLU A 217 7.33 20.45 11.25
CA GLU A 217 5.97 20.69 10.72
C GLU A 217 5.38 19.42 10.05
N ALA A 218 6.23 18.47 9.64
CA ALA A 218 5.80 17.18 9.11
C ALA A 218 5.35 16.21 10.21
N LEU A 219 5.85 16.34 11.44
CA LEU A 219 5.53 15.44 12.54
C LEU A 219 4.03 15.33 12.84
N PRO A 220 3.25 16.43 12.98
CA PRO A 220 1.82 16.31 13.19
C PRO A 220 1.08 15.65 12.03
N LEU A 221 1.52 15.82 10.79
CA LEU A 221 0.90 15.21 9.60
C LEU A 221 1.08 13.68 9.60
N ILE A 222 2.28 13.21 9.90
CA ILE A 222 2.56 11.77 10.04
C ILE A 222 1.76 11.19 11.22
N ASN A 223 1.68 11.91 12.32
CA ASN A 223 0.91 11.49 13.49
C ASN A 223 -0.61 11.50 13.25
N GLU A 224 -1.13 12.35 12.37
CA GLU A 224 -2.54 12.32 11.95
C GLU A 224 -2.89 10.97 11.31
N ILE A 225 -2.04 10.48 10.40
CA ILE A 225 -2.21 9.15 9.77
C ILE A 225 -2.13 8.04 10.82
N ARG A 226 -1.17 8.12 11.73
CA ARG A 226 -1.01 7.12 12.81
C ARG A 226 -2.15 7.13 13.80
N GLU A 227 -2.68 8.30 14.14
CA GLU A 227 -3.83 8.43 15.03
C GLU A 227 -5.10 7.81 14.42
N ARG A 228 -5.33 8.03 13.09
CA ARG A 228 -6.41 7.35 12.38
C ARG A 228 -6.20 5.83 12.40
N ALA A 229 -4.99 5.35 12.10
CA ALA A 229 -4.67 3.93 12.14
C ALA A 229 -4.92 3.33 13.54
N LYS A 230 -4.52 4.04 14.60
CA LYS A 230 -4.75 3.64 15.99
C LYS A 230 -6.23 3.47 16.34
N LYS A 231 -7.09 4.31 15.79
CA LYS A 231 -8.54 4.25 15.98
C LYS A 231 -9.22 3.17 15.13
N SER A 232 -8.57 2.67 14.10
CA SER A 232 -9.14 1.72 13.14
C SER A 232 -9.11 0.29 13.67
N THR A 233 -9.78 0.04 14.78
CA THR A 233 -9.84 -1.29 15.44
C THR A 233 -11.26 -1.84 15.54
N GLY A 234 -12.28 -1.06 15.18
CA GLY A 234 -13.67 -1.45 15.34
C GLY A 234 -14.08 -2.69 14.55
N LEU A 235 -13.51 -2.90 13.37
CA LEU A 235 -13.77 -4.08 12.53
C LEU A 235 -12.82 -5.25 12.81
N ILE A 236 -11.79 -5.05 13.62
CA ILE A 236 -10.77 -6.05 13.96
C ILE A 236 -10.71 -6.31 15.48
N ASP A 237 -11.86 -6.34 16.14
CA ASP A 237 -12.01 -6.56 17.58
C ASP A 237 -11.41 -7.90 18.07
N TYR A 238 -11.10 -8.81 17.17
CA TYR A 238 -10.39 -10.07 17.40
C TYR A 238 -8.87 -9.95 17.41
N ALA A 239 -8.30 -8.80 17.07
CA ALA A 239 -6.86 -8.56 16.98
C ALA A 239 -6.30 -8.05 18.31
N GLU A 240 -5.87 -8.95 19.20
CA GLU A 240 -5.42 -8.63 20.56
C GLU A 240 -3.97 -8.11 20.63
N ASN A 241 -3.21 -8.25 19.55
CA ASN A 241 -1.79 -7.90 19.52
C ASN A 241 -1.48 -6.60 18.79
N VAL A 242 -2.49 -5.74 18.58
CA VAL A 242 -2.28 -4.42 17.97
C VAL A 242 -1.62 -3.46 18.97
N ASP A 243 -0.61 -2.73 18.50
CA ASP A 243 0.07 -1.70 19.25
C ASP A 243 0.63 -0.65 18.29
N ILE A 244 0.20 0.61 18.46
CA ILE A 244 0.67 1.73 17.66
C ILE A 244 0.78 2.99 18.52
N ALA A 245 1.93 3.64 18.47
CA ALA A 245 2.21 4.89 19.16
C ALA A 245 2.40 6.05 18.18
N LEU A 246 2.12 7.25 18.60
CA LEU A 246 2.51 8.47 17.90
C LEU A 246 4.00 8.74 18.12
N TYR A 247 4.64 9.38 17.18
CA TYR A 247 5.99 9.90 17.36
C TYR A 247 5.95 11.12 18.28
N VAL A 248 6.78 11.13 19.29
CA VAL A 248 6.92 12.24 20.24
C VAL A 248 8.41 12.57 20.36
N ASP A 249 8.80 13.73 19.80
CA ASP A 249 10.18 14.17 19.77
C ASP A 249 10.77 14.25 21.19
N ASN A 250 12.01 13.78 21.37
CA ASN A 250 12.74 13.68 22.63
C ASN A 250 12.07 12.79 23.72
N VAL A 251 11.06 11.98 23.33
CA VAL A 251 10.42 11.02 24.25
C VAL A 251 10.59 9.59 23.75
N ASN A 252 10.07 9.27 22.56
CA ASN A 252 10.18 7.95 21.96
C ASN A 252 10.94 7.93 20.62
N CYS A 253 11.37 9.10 20.14
CA CYS A 253 12.22 9.25 18.97
C CYS A 253 13.05 10.54 19.09
N ASN A 254 14.09 10.65 18.25
CA ASN A 254 14.83 11.89 18.03
C ASN A 254 14.47 12.41 16.64
N TRP A 255 13.55 13.39 16.57
CA TRP A 255 12.93 13.86 15.33
C TRP A 255 13.86 14.81 14.55
N THR A 256 14.93 14.23 14.03
CA THR A 256 15.83 14.89 13.08
C THR A 256 15.39 14.65 11.65
N LYS A 257 15.85 15.46 10.68
CA LYS A 257 15.53 15.27 9.26
C LYS A 257 15.78 13.83 8.75
N PRO A 258 16.92 13.17 9.04
CA PRO A 258 17.12 11.78 8.64
C PRO A 258 16.09 10.81 9.25
N TYR A 259 15.77 10.97 10.54
CA TYR A 259 14.77 10.14 11.19
C TYR A 259 13.36 10.39 10.63
N ALA A 260 12.99 11.65 10.46
CA ALA A 260 11.70 12.03 9.90
C ALA A 260 11.51 11.49 8.46
N ARG A 261 12.58 11.51 7.65
CA ARG A 261 12.57 10.93 6.30
C ARG A 261 12.34 9.41 6.33
N GLU A 262 12.99 8.70 7.23
CA GLU A 262 12.79 7.26 7.38
C GLU A 262 11.40 6.94 7.92
N ALA A 263 10.92 7.67 8.93
CA ALA A 263 9.57 7.54 9.47
C ALA A 263 8.49 7.79 8.39
N LEU A 264 8.66 8.83 7.55
CA LEU A 264 7.78 9.09 6.42
C LEU A 264 7.76 7.95 5.41
N ARG A 265 8.94 7.47 5.01
CA ARG A 265 9.07 6.35 4.05
C ARG A 265 8.41 5.09 4.58
N TRP A 266 8.50 4.87 5.88
CA TRP A 266 7.84 3.76 6.54
C TRP A 266 6.34 3.96 6.62
N GLU A 267 5.87 5.15 6.97
CA GLU A 267 4.45 5.46 7.04
C GLU A 267 3.77 5.30 5.67
N ARG A 268 4.40 5.79 4.59
CA ARG A 268 3.93 5.55 3.21
C ARG A 268 3.86 4.06 2.89
N ARG A 269 4.88 3.29 3.31
CA ARG A 269 4.92 1.84 3.09
C ARG A 269 3.75 1.11 3.76
N LEU A 270 3.42 1.44 5.01
CA LEU A 270 2.35 0.80 5.76
C LEU A 270 0.97 1.28 5.32
N GLU A 271 0.83 2.58 5.13
CA GLU A 271 -0.43 3.22 4.77
C GLU A 271 -0.89 2.82 3.36
N LEU A 272 0.01 2.89 2.39
CA LEU A 272 -0.27 2.68 0.96
C LEU A 272 0.10 1.26 0.47
N ALA A 273 0.36 0.34 1.39
CA ALA A 273 0.66 -1.05 1.05
C ALA A 273 -0.45 -1.66 0.18
N MET A 274 -0.08 -2.41 -0.86
CA MET A 274 -0.98 -3.05 -1.84
C MET A 274 -1.81 -2.07 -2.70
N GLU A 275 -1.50 -0.76 -2.69
CA GLU A 275 -2.14 0.26 -3.52
C GLU A 275 -1.27 0.69 -4.73
N SER A 276 -0.23 -0.08 -5.04
CA SER A 276 0.69 0.12 -6.17
C SER A 276 1.64 1.33 -6.05
N GLN A 277 1.68 2.04 -4.93
CA GLN A 277 2.52 3.24 -4.75
C GLN A 277 3.99 2.92 -4.49
N ARG A 278 4.29 1.80 -3.82
CA ARG A 278 5.64 1.50 -3.31
C ARG A 278 6.75 1.51 -4.35
N PHE A 279 6.49 0.94 -5.53
CA PHE A 279 7.49 0.92 -6.60
C PHE A 279 7.87 2.32 -7.05
N PHE A 280 6.89 3.17 -7.29
CA PHE A 280 7.10 4.56 -7.70
C PHE A 280 7.82 5.36 -6.62
N ASP A 281 7.48 5.16 -5.34
CA ASP A 281 8.20 5.77 -4.21
C ASP A 281 9.68 5.40 -4.22
N LEU A 282 10.01 4.10 -4.34
CA LEU A 282 11.39 3.63 -4.36
C LEU A 282 12.18 4.19 -5.55
N VAL A 283 11.56 4.24 -6.73
CA VAL A 283 12.17 4.80 -7.94
C VAL A 283 12.42 6.29 -7.76
N ARG A 284 11.41 7.09 -7.35
CA ARG A 284 11.57 8.53 -7.19
C ARG A 284 12.55 8.92 -6.07
N TRP A 285 12.68 8.09 -5.02
CA TRP A 285 13.69 8.28 -3.98
C TRP A 285 15.10 7.85 -4.41
N GLY A 286 15.25 7.19 -5.56
CA GLY A 286 16.53 6.71 -6.07
C GLY A 286 17.13 5.54 -5.29
N ILE A 287 16.29 4.74 -4.63
CA ILE A 287 16.70 3.61 -3.79
C ILE A 287 16.11 2.26 -4.25
N ALA A 288 15.49 2.22 -5.43
CA ALA A 288 14.80 1.03 -5.92
C ALA A 288 15.75 -0.18 -6.05
N ASP A 289 16.93 0.01 -6.61
CA ASP A 289 17.92 -1.05 -6.81
C ASP A 289 18.36 -1.69 -5.49
N SER A 290 18.71 -0.90 -4.50
CA SER A 290 19.16 -1.40 -3.21
C SER A 290 18.04 -2.09 -2.43
N VAL A 291 16.86 -1.48 -2.37
CA VAL A 291 15.72 -2.02 -1.60
C VAL A 291 15.14 -3.27 -2.25
N ILE A 292 14.95 -3.27 -3.59
CA ILE A 292 14.34 -4.41 -4.29
C ILE A 292 15.30 -5.61 -4.34
N ASN A 293 16.59 -5.39 -4.60
CA ASN A 293 17.56 -6.50 -4.56
C ASN A 293 17.74 -7.09 -3.16
N THR A 294 17.69 -6.26 -2.11
CA THR A 294 17.65 -6.75 -0.73
C THR A 294 16.40 -7.59 -0.48
N PHE A 295 15.24 -7.10 -0.91
CA PHE A 295 13.97 -7.83 -0.83
C PHE A 295 14.05 -9.19 -1.54
N TYR A 296 14.55 -9.27 -2.77
CA TYR A 296 14.69 -10.53 -3.49
C TYR A 296 15.61 -11.52 -2.75
N LYS A 297 16.73 -11.05 -2.23
CA LYS A 297 17.66 -11.88 -1.43
C LYS A 297 17.00 -12.43 -0.16
N GLU A 298 16.14 -11.67 0.49
CA GLU A 298 15.46 -12.06 1.73
C GLU A 298 14.23 -12.94 1.48
N GLU A 299 13.50 -12.74 0.38
CA GLU A 299 12.29 -13.48 0.05
C GLU A 299 12.54 -14.76 -0.75
N ALA A 300 13.61 -14.85 -1.55
CA ALA A 300 13.92 -16.03 -2.35
C ALA A 300 13.94 -17.35 -1.54
N PRO A 301 14.50 -17.39 -0.32
CA PRO A 301 14.43 -18.61 0.50
C PRO A 301 13.01 -18.99 0.94
N LYS A 302 12.06 -18.06 0.90
CA LYS A 302 10.67 -18.25 1.32
C LYS A 302 9.71 -18.48 0.15
N ARG A 303 10.11 -18.06 -1.05
CA ARG A 303 9.31 -18.14 -2.28
C ARG A 303 10.22 -18.44 -3.46
N THR A 304 10.07 -19.59 -4.06
CA THR A 304 10.87 -19.97 -5.24
C THR A 304 10.64 -19.04 -6.44
N TYR A 305 9.55 -18.29 -6.45
CA TYR A 305 9.26 -17.27 -7.46
C TYR A 305 10.37 -16.22 -7.61
N TYR A 306 11.15 -15.97 -6.55
CA TYR A 306 12.20 -14.95 -6.54
C TYR A 306 13.62 -15.49 -6.69
N GLU A 307 13.83 -16.80 -6.93
CA GLU A 307 15.16 -17.41 -6.97
C GLU A 307 16.13 -16.71 -7.92
N ASP A 308 15.67 -16.37 -9.12
CA ASP A 308 16.48 -15.69 -10.15
C ASP A 308 16.12 -14.21 -10.32
N ALA A 309 15.32 -13.65 -9.41
CA ALA A 309 14.86 -12.28 -9.54
C ALA A 309 16.00 -11.29 -9.26
N HIS A 310 16.16 -10.33 -10.17
CA HIS A 310 17.16 -9.30 -10.09
C HIS A 310 16.60 -7.96 -10.60
N PHE A 311 16.86 -6.89 -9.86
CA PHE A 311 16.55 -5.53 -10.27
C PHE A 311 17.80 -4.90 -10.90
N GLU A 312 17.73 -4.59 -12.18
CA GLU A 312 18.81 -3.94 -12.92
C GLU A 312 18.58 -2.44 -12.94
N LYS A 313 19.44 -1.70 -12.23
CA LYS A 313 19.41 -0.23 -12.21
C LYS A 313 19.55 0.35 -13.61
N ASN A 314 18.87 1.45 -13.88
CA ASN A 314 18.79 2.16 -15.16
C ASN A 314 18.00 1.43 -16.26
N ARG A 315 17.39 0.31 -15.93
CA ARG A 315 16.54 -0.46 -16.84
C ARG A 315 15.20 -0.82 -16.22
N ALA A 316 15.23 -1.42 -15.03
CA ALA A 316 14.05 -1.96 -14.37
C ALA A 316 13.15 -0.88 -13.73
N GLU A 317 13.61 0.37 -13.65
CA GLU A 317 12.80 1.53 -13.27
C GLU A 317 11.75 1.89 -14.32
N TYR A 318 11.91 1.43 -15.56
CA TYR A 318 11.04 1.79 -16.68
C TYR A 318 10.18 0.62 -17.11
N VAL A 319 8.93 0.92 -17.39
CA VAL A 319 8.03 -0.02 -18.07
C VAL A 319 8.29 0.08 -19.56
N PRO A 320 8.55 -1.05 -20.29
CA PRO A 320 8.77 -1.00 -21.72
C PRO A 320 7.53 -0.47 -22.45
N ILE A 321 7.75 0.31 -23.50
CA ILE A 321 6.67 0.78 -24.37
C ILE A 321 6.05 -0.45 -25.05
N PRO A 322 4.72 -0.66 -24.99
CA PRO A 322 4.08 -1.79 -25.64
C PRO A 322 4.40 -1.86 -27.13
N VAL A 323 4.71 -3.06 -27.63
CA VAL A 323 5.08 -3.29 -29.04
C VAL A 323 4.00 -2.77 -30.01
N SER A 324 2.72 -2.85 -29.64
CA SER A 324 1.62 -2.28 -30.42
C SER A 324 1.74 -0.76 -30.66
N TYR A 325 2.35 -0.02 -29.72
CA TYR A 325 2.58 1.42 -29.89
C TYR A 325 3.73 1.73 -30.85
N THR A 326 4.74 0.87 -30.91
CA THR A 326 5.88 1.03 -31.85
C THR A 326 5.49 0.74 -33.27
N HIS A 327 4.52 -0.14 -33.52
CA HIS A 327 3.98 -0.42 -34.86
C HIS A 327 3.04 0.66 -35.39
N LEU A 328 2.34 1.42 -34.50
CA LEU A 328 1.46 2.52 -34.94
C LEU A 328 2.22 3.77 -35.44
N ARG A 329 3.52 3.88 -35.17
CA ARG A 329 4.37 4.99 -35.66
C ARG A 329 5.19 4.65 -36.92
N ALA A 330 5.07 3.43 -37.44
CA ALA A 330 5.77 2.99 -38.65
C ALA A 330 4.92 3.11 -39.95
N HIS A 331 3.77 3.79 -39.86
CA HIS A 331 2.90 4.09 -41.00
C HIS A 331 2.66 5.57 -41.13
#